data_25bb0546ac4f6dd08ce832d4ed8cc819
#
_entry.id   25bb0546ac4f6dd08ce832d4ed8cc819
#
_cell.length_a   1.000
_cell.length_b   1.000
_cell.length_c   1.000
_cell.angle_alpha   90.00
_cell.angle_beta   90.00
_cell.angle_gamma   90.00
#
_symmetry.space_group_name_H-M   'P 1'
#
loop_
_entity.id
_entity.type
_entity.pdbx_description
1 polymer ?
#
loop_
_entity_poly.entity_id
_entity_poly.type
_entity_poly.pdbx_seq_one_letter_code
_entity_poly.pdbx_strand_id
1 'polypeptide(L)'
;MKKFIYILIVASFFVTSCKTNEVVKTHGISYLEKREKLIFVNKSNKNDTIKIFGQPSTKGMTDDNLWIYIERTRTRGKLLKLGRNYIKKNNVLVLEFDKYGILKDKKLFNKDDMKKISFAK
;
A
#
# COMPACT_ATOMS: atom_id res chain seq x y z
N MET A 1 8.30 35.91 -43.16
CA MET A 1 9.09 35.56 -41.95
C MET A 1 8.33 35.84 -40.65
N LYS A 2 7.68 36.97 -40.49
CA LYS A 2 6.91 37.26 -39.26
C LYS A 2 5.75 36.28 -39.02
N LYS A 3 5.08 35.80 -40.05
CA LYS A 3 4.01 34.79 -39.94
C LYS A 3 4.49 33.43 -39.48
N PHE A 4 5.71 33.04 -39.79
CA PHE A 4 6.34 31.77 -39.36
C PHE A 4 6.62 31.77 -37.85
N ILE A 5 7.00 32.92 -37.30
CA ILE A 5 7.27 33.07 -35.86
C ILE A 5 5.98 32.93 -35.06
N TYR A 6 4.84 33.46 -35.54
CA TYR A 6 3.54 33.31 -34.88
C TYR A 6 3.06 31.84 -34.85
N ILE A 7 3.28 31.13 -35.96
CA ILE A 7 2.95 29.68 -36.02
C ILE A 7 3.79 28.88 -35.03
N LEU A 8 5.07 29.21 -34.87
CA LEU A 8 5.97 28.53 -33.93
C LEU A 8 5.59 28.81 -32.46
N ILE A 9 5.17 30.04 -32.16
CA ILE A 9 4.70 30.41 -30.80
C ILE A 9 3.39 29.69 -30.47
N VAL A 10 2.44 29.65 -31.40
CA VAL A 10 1.17 28.94 -31.20
C VAL A 10 1.36 27.46 -31.04
N ALA A 11 2.26 26.83 -31.84
CA ALA A 11 2.62 25.42 -31.68
C ALA A 11 3.25 25.10 -30.33
N SER A 12 4.06 26.02 -29.78
CA SER A 12 4.66 25.87 -28.44
C SER A 12 3.63 25.82 -27.30
N PHE A 13 2.48 26.46 -27.46
CA PHE A 13 1.42 26.45 -26.44
C PHE A 13 0.65 25.12 -26.37
N PHE A 14 0.66 24.32 -27.43
CA PHE A 14 -0.04 23.03 -27.43
C PHE A 14 0.72 21.88 -26.77
N VAL A 15 1.99 22.04 -26.41
CA VAL A 15 2.84 20.96 -25.88
C VAL A 15 2.77 20.82 -24.36
N THR A 16 2.14 21.76 -23.65
CA THR A 16 2.21 21.82 -22.17
C THR A 16 1.06 21.15 -21.41
N SER A 17 0.16 20.40 -22.08
CA SER A 17 -1.07 19.91 -21.43
C SER A 17 -1.23 18.40 -21.35
N CYS A 18 -0.16 17.65 -21.10
CA CYS A 18 -0.31 16.24 -20.74
C CYS A 18 0.14 16.00 -19.30
N LYS A 19 -0.71 16.37 -18.33
CA LYS A 19 -0.65 15.78 -17.00
C LYS A 19 -1.27 14.39 -17.08
N THR A 20 -0.45 13.38 -17.30
CA THR A 20 -0.89 11.99 -17.15
C THR A 20 -1.07 11.71 -15.67
N ASN A 21 -2.31 11.61 -15.22
CA ASN A 21 -2.63 11.18 -13.87
C ASN A 21 -2.11 9.75 -13.66
N GLU A 22 -1.32 9.57 -12.61
CA GLU A 22 -0.82 8.27 -12.23
C GLU A 22 -1.99 7.37 -11.82
N VAL A 23 -2.19 6.25 -12.54
CA VAL A 23 -3.22 5.28 -12.19
C VAL A 23 -2.70 4.42 -11.04
N VAL A 24 -3.27 4.61 -9.86
CA VAL A 24 -2.93 3.87 -8.65
C VAL A 24 -4.03 2.87 -8.34
N LYS A 25 -3.69 1.59 -8.20
CA LYS A 25 -4.59 0.53 -7.74
C LYS A 25 -4.12 0.01 -6.40
N THR A 26 -4.98 0.09 -5.39
CA THR A 26 -4.73 -0.45 -4.04
C THR A 26 -5.55 -1.71 -3.83
N HIS A 27 -4.91 -2.77 -3.40
CA HIS A 27 -5.51 -4.02 -2.97
C HIS A 27 -5.31 -4.19 -1.45
N GLY A 28 -6.32 -4.70 -0.78
CA GLY A 28 -6.33 -4.86 0.67
C GLY A 28 -6.69 -3.56 1.38
N ILE A 29 -6.08 -3.33 2.53
CA ILE A 29 -6.42 -2.21 3.41
C ILE A 29 -5.52 -1.02 3.14
N SER A 30 -6.12 0.14 2.89
CA SER A 30 -5.39 1.39 2.69
C SER A 30 -4.91 1.96 4.02
N TYR A 31 -3.74 2.61 3.98
CA TYR A 31 -3.14 3.31 5.13
C TYR A 31 -2.81 2.39 6.32
N LEU A 32 -2.33 1.18 6.06
CA LEU A 32 -2.04 0.17 7.06
C LEU A 32 -1.07 0.66 8.15
N GLU A 33 0.00 1.38 7.78
CA GLU A 33 0.97 1.96 8.71
C GLU A 33 0.35 2.98 9.68
N LYS A 34 -0.60 3.79 9.21
CA LYS A 34 -1.29 4.77 10.05
C LYS A 34 -2.25 4.10 11.01
N ARG A 35 -2.97 3.09 10.53
CA ARG A 35 -3.95 2.34 11.33
C ARG A 35 -3.28 1.47 12.38
N GLU A 36 -2.09 0.93 12.08
CA GLU A 36 -1.30 0.12 13.02
C GLU A 36 -1.00 0.88 14.33
N LYS A 37 -0.80 2.20 14.23
CA LYS A 37 -0.54 3.06 15.40
C LYS A 37 -1.76 3.24 16.32
N LEU A 38 -2.96 2.89 15.86
CA LEU A 38 -4.19 3.01 16.62
C LEU A 38 -4.49 1.79 17.51
N ILE A 39 -3.73 0.71 17.36
CA ILE A 39 -3.87 -0.49 18.17
C ILE A 39 -2.67 -0.69 19.09
N PHE A 40 -2.93 -1.15 20.28
CA PHE A 40 -1.94 -1.28 21.36
C PHE A 40 -1.91 -2.71 21.89
N VAL A 41 -0.70 -3.25 22.01
CA VAL A 41 -0.44 -4.56 22.63
C VAL A 41 -0.94 -4.58 24.06
N ASN A 42 -1.53 -5.68 24.49
CA ASN A 42 -2.14 -5.92 25.78
C ASN A 42 -3.34 -5.01 26.14
N LYS A 43 -3.84 -4.24 25.18
CA LYS A 43 -4.97 -3.31 25.40
C LYS A 43 -6.09 -3.51 24.37
N SER A 44 -5.75 -3.52 23.09
CA SER A 44 -6.71 -3.66 22.01
C SER A 44 -7.18 -5.10 21.88
N ASN A 45 -8.45 -5.29 21.51
CA ASN A 45 -9.05 -6.59 21.30
C ASN A 45 -9.43 -6.83 19.84
N LYS A 46 -9.91 -8.03 19.50
CA LYS A 46 -10.35 -8.39 18.16
C LYS A 46 -11.43 -7.44 17.62
N ASN A 47 -12.39 -7.01 18.45
CA ASN A 47 -13.46 -6.11 18.03
C ASN A 47 -12.92 -4.71 17.68
N ASP A 48 -11.99 -4.19 18.48
CA ASP A 48 -11.32 -2.91 18.20
C ASP A 48 -10.55 -2.98 16.89
N THR A 49 -9.87 -4.11 16.65
CA THR A 49 -9.13 -4.37 15.41
C THR A 49 -10.08 -4.37 14.21
N ILE A 50 -11.22 -5.03 14.29
CA ILE A 50 -12.23 -5.03 13.21
C ILE A 50 -12.79 -3.63 12.94
N LYS A 51 -13.02 -2.82 13.97
CA LYS A 51 -13.47 -1.43 13.80
C LYS A 51 -12.46 -0.56 13.04
N ILE A 52 -11.17 -0.79 13.28
CA ILE A 52 -10.08 0.00 12.67
C ILE A 52 -9.71 -0.52 11.28
N PHE A 53 -9.57 -1.83 11.12
CA PHE A 53 -9.05 -2.46 9.88
C PHE A 53 -10.13 -3.15 9.04
N GLY A 54 -11.26 -3.50 9.62
CA GLY A 54 -12.21 -4.43 9.03
C GLY A 54 -11.79 -5.89 9.24
N GLN A 55 -12.34 -6.77 8.45
CA GLN A 55 -11.97 -8.19 8.50
C GLN A 55 -10.52 -8.41 8.03
N PRO A 56 -9.79 -9.36 8.61
CA PRO A 56 -8.44 -9.66 8.18
C PRO A 56 -8.39 -10.19 6.74
N SER A 57 -7.33 -9.89 6.03
CA SER A 57 -7.08 -10.40 4.68
C SER A 57 -6.95 -11.94 4.68
N THR A 58 -6.32 -12.47 5.71
CA THR A 58 -6.23 -13.91 5.98
C THR A 58 -5.99 -14.16 7.46
N LYS A 59 -6.25 -15.38 7.90
CA LYS A 59 -5.93 -15.87 9.25
C LYS A 59 -4.88 -16.97 9.17
N GLY A 60 -4.20 -17.27 10.27
CA GLY A 60 -3.29 -18.39 10.35
C GLY A 60 -3.99 -19.72 10.03
N MET A 61 -3.31 -20.62 9.35
CA MET A 61 -3.88 -21.91 8.96
C MET A 61 -4.12 -22.85 10.14
N THR A 62 -3.29 -22.74 11.17
CA THR A 62 -3.35 -23.56 12.39
C THR A 62 -3.84 -22.80 13.61
N ASP A 63 -3.88 -21.48 13.54
CA ASP A 63 -4.26 -20.61 14.65
C ASP A 63 -5.17 -19.47 14.20
N ASP A 64 -6.43 -19.53 14.55
CA ASP A 64 -7.43 -18.48 14.28
C ASP A 64 -7.15 -17.15 15.02
N ASN A 65 -6.20 -17.15 15.94
CA ASN A 65 -5.77 -15.96 16.65
C ASN A 65 -4.65 -15.18 15.94
N LEU A 66 -4.13 -15.73 14.86
CA LEU A 66 -3.15 -15.05 14.00
C LEU A 66 -3.89 -14.38 12.84
N TRP A 67 -3.92 -13.04 12.83
CA TRP A 67 -4.58 -12.25 11.80
C TRP A 67 -3.56 -11.50 10.94
N ILE A 68 -3.74 -11.55 9.63
CA ILE A 68 -2.83 -10.94 8.67
C ILE A 68 -3.61 -9.93 7.82
N TYR A 69 -3.12 -8.70 7.79
CA TYR A 69 -3.63 -7.61 6.97
C TYR A 69 -2.61 -7.24 5.90
N ILE A 70 -3.06 -7.04 4.69
CA ILE A 70 -2.20 -6.74 3.53
C ILE A 70 -2.61 -5.41 2.91
N GLU A 71 -1.62 -4.56 2.65
CA GLU A 71 -1.76 -3.36 1.81
C GLU A 71 -0.80 -3.47 0.63
N ARG A 72 -1.32 -3.58 -0.57
CA ARG A 72 -0.52 -3.60 -1.79
C ARG A 72 -0.99 -2.52 -2.75
N THR A 73 -0.15 -1.54 -2.99
CA THR A 73 -0.42 -0.48 -3.96
C THR A 73 0.45 -0.67 -5.18
N ARG A 74 -0.21 -0.80 -6.33
CA ARG A 74 0.43 -0.85 -7.64
C ARG A 74 0.18 0.45 -8.37
N THR A 75 1.17 0.94 -9.08
CA THR A 75 1.05 2.12 -9.93
C THR A 75 1.63 1.81 -11.31
N ARG A 76 1.04 2.42 -12.33
CA ARG A 76 1.57 2.34 -13.67
C ARG A 76 2.77 3.27 -13.79
N GLY A 77 3.90 2.75 -14.25
CA GLY A 77 5.10 3.54 -14.48
C GLY A 77 4.87 4.64 -15.51
N LYS A 78 5.60 5.75 -15.36
CA LYS A 78 5.66 6.82 -16.36
C LYS A 78 6.29 6.32 -17.66
N LEU A 79 6.19 7.14 -18.71
CA LEU A 79 6.70 6.84 -20.06
C LEU A 79 8.14 6.27 -20.06
N LEU A 80 9.00 6.78 -19.20
CA LEU A 80 10.39 6.31 -19.00
C LEU A 80 10.51 4.86 -18.51
N LYS A 81 9.46 4.31 -17.89
CA LYS A 81 9.37 2.90 -17.45
C LYS A 81 8.54 2.03 -18.40
N LEU A 82 8.31 2.50 -19.63
CA LEU A 82 7.52 1.80 -20.66
C LEU A 82 6.12 1.37 -20.19
N GLY A 83 5.49 2.12 -19.30
CA GLY A 83 4.16 1.84 -18.78
C GLY A 83 4.06 0.57 -17.93
N ARG A 84 5.17 -0.02 -17.48
CA ARG A 84 5.18 -1.22 -16.64
C ARG A 84 4.61 -0.90 -15.26
N ASN A 85 3.77 -1.81 -14.76
CA ASN A 85 3.26 -1.73 -13.40
C ASN A 85 4.38 -2.04 -12.41
N TYR A 86 4.49 -1.24 -11.36
CA TYR A 86 5.40 -1.53 -10.25
C TYR A 86 4.68 -1.42 -8.91
N ILE A 87 5.19 -2.12 -7.91
CA ILE A 87 4.64 -2.10 -6.55
C ILE A 87 5.20 -0.88 -5.82
N LYS A 88 4.32 0.07 -5.51
CA LYS A 88 4.66 1.27 -4.74
C LYS A 88 4.73 0.98 -3.25
N LYS A 89 3.73 0.27 -2.73
CA LYS A 89 3.65 -0.18 -1.33
C LYS A 89 3.35 -1.66 -1.27
N ASN A 90 3.98 -2.34 -0.33
CA ASN A 90 3.68 -3.71 0.02
C ASN A 90 3.92 -3.87 1.52
N ASN A 91 2.87 -3.61 2.28
CA ASN A 91 2.90 -3.67 3.74
C ASN A 91 2.08 -4.88 4.20
N VAL A 92 2.61 -5.59 5.18
CA VAL A 92 1.93 -6.73 5.81
C VAL A 92 1.96 -6.50 7.32
N LEU A 93 0.79 -6.48 7.93
CA LEU A 93 0.63 -6.39 9.37
C LEU A 93 0.19 -7.76 9.91
N VAL A 94 0.98 -8.32 10.80
CA VAL A 94 0.69 -9.58 11.49
C VAL A 94 0.30 -9.25 12.93
N LEU A 95 -0.88 -9.69 13.33
CA LEU A 95 -1.43 -9.53 14.67
C LEU A 95 -1.63 -10.90 15.30
N GLU A 96 -1.08 -11.09 16.48
CA GLU A 96 -1.28 -12.27 17.31
C GLU A 96 -2.17 -11.92 18.51
N PHE A 97 -3.27 -12.64 18.67
CA PHE A 97 -4.18 -12.48 19.81
C PHE A 97 -4.00 -13.63 20.81
N ASP A 98 -4.27 -13.34 22.07
CA ASP A 98 -4.32 -14.39 23.10
C ASP A 98 -5.67 -15.15 23.06
N LYS A 99 -5.81 -16.13 23.96
CA LYS A 99 -7.04 -16.93 24.09
C LYS A 99 -8.27 -16.11 24.47
N TYR A 100 -8.09 -14.91 25.02
CA TYR A 100 -9.18 -13.97 25.38
C TYR A 100 -9.50 -12.97 24.27
N GLY A 101 -8.78 -13.01 23.16
CA GLY A 101 -8.94 -12.09 22.04
C GLY A 101 -8.29 -10.72 22.23
N ILE A 102 -7.35 -10.60 23.18
CA ILE A 102 -6.54 -9.40 23.39
C ILE A 102 -5.26 -9.49 22.55
N LEU A 103 -4.88 -8.36 21.97
CA LEU A 103 -3.68 -8.27 21.13
C LEU A 103 -2.42 -8.57 21.95
N LYS A 104 -1.74 -9.66 21.65
CA LYS A 104 -0.52 -10.12 22.32
C LYS A 104 0.73 -9.55 21.66
N ASP A 105 0.77 -9.56 20.32
CA ASP A 105 1.90 -9.05 19.54
C ASP A 105 1.44 -8.46 18.22
N LYS A 106 2.20 -7.52 17.68
CA LYS A 106 1.98 -6.92 16.38
C LYS A 106 3.31 -6.71 15.65
N LYS A 107 3.36 -7.06 14.37
CA LYS A 107 4.54 -6.86 13.50
C LYS A 107 4.12 -6.29 12.17
N LEU A 108 4.71 -5.16 11.81
CA LEU A 108 4.51 -4.53 10.51
C LEU A 108 5.75 -4.75 9.64
N PHE A 109 5.53 -5.37 8.50
CA PHE A 109 6.56 -5.58 7.47
C PHE A 109 6.29 -4.67 6.29
N ASN A 110 7.29 -3.92 5.88
CA ASN A 110 7.23 -3.09 4.69
C ASN A 110 7.82 -3.81 3.47
N LYS A 111 7.83 -3.14 2.32
CA LYS A 111 8.35 -3.69 1.06
C LYS A 111 9.82 -4.14 1.16
N ASP A 112 10.64 -3.41 1.91
CA ASP A 112 12.07 -3.70 2.04
C ASP A 112 12.32 -4.87 3.01
N ASP A 113 11.53 -4.97 4.07
CA ASP A 113 11.56 -6.12 4.98
C ASP A 113 11.14 -7.41 4.26
N MET A 114 10.13 -7.33 3.39
CA MET A 114 9.69 -8.47 2.59
C MET A 114 10.77 -8.96 1.62
N LYS A 115 11.58 -8.06 1.06
CA LYS A 115 12.73 -8.44 0.24
C LYS A 115 13.78 -9.20 1.04
N LYS A 116 14.13 -8.72 2.24
CA LYS A 116 15.09 -9.40 3.13
C LYS A 116 14.65 -10.82 3.46
N ILE A 117 13.37 -11.02 3.76
CA ILE A 117 12.80 -12.35 4.03
C ILE A 117 12.91 -13.27 2.80
N SER A 118 12.68 -12.74 1.60
CA SER A 118 12.80 -13.50 0.35
C SER A 118 14.23 -13.96 0.06
N PHE A 119 15.23 -13.18 0.44
CA PHE A 119 16.64 -13.54 0.26
C PHE A 119 17.20 -14.45 1.39
N ALA A 120 16.52 -14.53 2.53
CA ALA A 120 16.92 -15.38 3.66
C ALA A 120 16.53 -16.86 3.51
N LYS A 121 15.91 -17.21 2.42
CA LYS A 121 15.63 -18.60 2.00
C LYS A 121 16.72 -19.07 1.06
#